data_592d1672c302554415602fa67c6a426f
#
_entry.id   592d1672c302554415602fa67c6a426f
#
_cell.length_a   1.000
_cell.length_b   1.000
_cell.length_c   1.000
_cell.angle_alpha   90.00
_cell.angle_beta   90.00
_cell.angle_gamma   90.00
#
_symmetry.space_group_name_H-M   'P 1'
#
loop_
_entity.id
_entity.type
_entity.pdbx_description
1 polymer ?
#
loop_
_entity_poly.entity_id
_entity_poly.type
_entity_poly.pdbx_seq_one_letter_code
_entity_poly.pdbx_strand_id
1 'polypeptide(L)'
;AGIRTPNPLNEATKNPHNEHLQSLEKAMPEVYKELDAIRIHLEDHFKDMQDIEFTIQDGKLWMLQCRIGKRTGLAALNMAMDMIEEGMIDEKTAVMRVSPAQLDPASEKKAKVVAAGLPASPGGAVGKIVFTSEAAMAAAAKGESTILVREETSPEDVEGMRAAAGILTQRGGMTSHAALVARGWGKCCI
;
A
#
# COMPACT_ATOMS: atom_id res chain seq x y z
N ALA A 1 -14.74 0.66 -5.87
CA ALA A 1 -13.91 0.96 -4.70
C ALA A 1 -12.46 1.16 -5.15
N GLY A 2 -11.68 2.00 -4.44
CA GLY A 2 -10.25 2.19 -4.73
C GLY A 2 -9.90 3.22 -5.81
N ILE A 3 -10.88 3.84 -6.47
CA ILE A 3 -10.65 4.86 -7.51
C ILE A 3 -10.19 6.20 -6.90
N ARG A 4 -10.57 6.47 -5.67
CA ARG A 4 -10.22 7.71 -4.97
C ARG A 4 -9.54 7.40 -3.64
N THR A 5 -8.58 8.21 -3.26
CA THR A 5 -8.01 8.19 -1.91
C THR A 5 -9.08 8.69 -0.94
N PRO A 6 -9.37 7.95 0.15
CA PRO A 6 -10.35 8.37 1.15
C PRO A 6 -9.86 9.61 1.92
N ASN A 7 -10.78 10.28 2.62
CA ASN A 7 -10.43 11.32 3.56
C ASN A 7 -9.54 10.77 4.68
N PRO A 8 -8.71 11.61 5.32
CA PRO A 8 -7.87 11.17 6.42
C PRO A 8 -8.73 10.66 7.60
N LEU A 9 -8.22 9.65 8.29
CA LEU A 9 -8.90 9.12 9.49
C LEU A 9 -8.77 10.07 10.67
N ASN A 10 -7.59 10.65 10.86
CA ASN A 10 -7.31 11.56 11.98
C ASN A 10 -6.49 12.78 11.53
N GLU A 11 -6.33 13.73 12.43
CA GLU A 11 -5.58 14.97 12.14
C GLU A 11 -4.07 14.74 12.09
N ALA A 12 -3.54 13.79 12.87
CA ALA A 12 -2.11 13.52 12.98
C ALA A 12 -1.50 12.93 11.70
N THR A 13 -2.30 12.20 10.91
CA THR A 13 -1.84 11.56 9.66
C THR A 13 -2.10 12.39 8.40
N LYS A 14 -2.56 13.64 8.56
CA LYS A 14 -2.71 14.56 7.44
C LYS A 14 -1.36 14.94 6.82
N ASN A 15 -1.40 15.16 5.52
CA ASN A 15 -0.26 15.59 4.73
C ASN A 15 -0.68 16.76 3.81
N PRO A 16 0.26 17.47 3.14
CA PRO A 16 -0.07 18.61 2.30
C PRO A 16 -1.10 18.36 1.19
N HIS A 17 -1.27 17.10 0.77
CA HIS A 17 -2.23 16.77 -0.28
C HIS A 17 -3.67 16.60 0.23
N ASN A 18 -3.85 16.36 1.53
CA ASN A 18 -5.16 16.10 2.13
C ASN A 18 -5.49 16.96 3.36
N GLU A 19 -4.62 17.91 3.72
CA GLU A 19 -4.82 18.81 4.89
C GLU A 19 -6.13 19.60 4.84
N HIS A 20 -6.59 19.93 3.62
CA HIS A 20 -7.86 20.63 3.37
C HIS A 20 -9.11 19.75 3.58
N LEU A 21 -8.95 18.43 3.68
CA LEU A 21 -10.05 17.49 3.87
C LEU A 21 -10.37 17.33 5.36
N GLN A 22 -11.66 17.16 5.68
CA GLN A 22 -12.08 16.86 7.04
C GLN A 22 -11.77 15.40 7.38
N SER A 23 -11.12 15.16 8.52
CA SER A 23 -10.85 13.80 9.00
C SER A 23 -12.11 13.15 9.59
N LEU A 24 -12.12 11.81 9.68
CA LEU A 24 -13.16 11.06 10.38
C LEU A 24 -13.22 11.45 11.86
N GLU A 25 -12.07 11.65 12.50
CA GLU A 25 -11.92 12.12 13.88
C GLU A 25 -12.73 13.39 14.16
N LYS A 26 -12.71 14.37 13.23
CA LYS A 26 -13.48 15.60 13.35
C LYS A 26 -14.91 15.47 12.87
N ALA A 27 -15.16 14.71 11.84
CA ALA A 27 -16.49 14.56 11.27
C ALA A 27 -17.42 13.70 12.14
N MET A 28 -16.87 12.64 12.73
CA MET A 28 -17.62 11.63 13.50
C MET A 28 -16.77 11.13 14.68
N PRO A 29 -16.52 11.94 15.72
CA PRO A 29 -15.56 11.63 16.79
C PRO A 29 -15.85 10.34 17.54
N GLU A 30 -17.11 10.03 17.81
CA GLU A 30 -17.46 8.79 18.53
C GLU A 30 -17.20 7.54 17.66
N VAL A 31 -17.49 7.61 16.37
CA VAL A 31 -17.20 6.53 15.42
C VAL A 31 -15.70 6.32 15.26
N TYR A 32 -14.93 7.42 15.20
CA TYR A 32 -13.47 7.34 15.15
C TYR A 32 -12.90 6.68 16.41
N LYS A 33 -13.39 7.06 17.59
CA LYS A 33 -12.99 6.48 18.88
C LYS A 33 -13.28 4.97 18.94
N GLU A 34 -14.46 4.55 18.46
CA GLU A 34 -14.82 3.13 18.35
C GLU A 34 -13.88 2.39 17.39
N LEU A 35 -13.60 2.97 16.20
CA LEU A 35 -12.67 2.40 15.22
C LEU A 35 -11.27 2.26 15.79
N ASP A 36 -10.77 3.26 16.50
CA ASP A 36 -9.43 3.23 17.10
C ASP A 36 -9.33 2.18 18.23
N ALA A 37 -10.37 2.03 19.04
CA ALA A 37 -10.43 0.96 20.04
C ALA A 37 -10.41 -0.43 19.40
N ILE A 38 -11.11 -0.63 18.29
CA ILE A 38 -11.07 -1.88 17.52
C ILE A 38 -9.68 -2.12 16.93
N ARG A 39 -9.04 -1.09 16.37
CA ARG A 39 -7.67 -1.18 15.86
C ARG A 39 -6.70 -1.67 16.93
N ILE A 40 -6.70 -1.02 18.10
CA ILE A 40 -5.84 -1.41 19.24
C ILE A 40 -6.08 -2.86 19.64
N HIS A 41 -7.35 -3.26 19.74
CA HIS A 41 -7.71 -4.63 20.12
C HIS A 41 -7.23 -5.67 19.09
N LEU A 42 -7.36 -5.38 17.79
CA LEU A 42 -6.91 -6.28 16.72
C LEU A 42 -5.38 -6.38 16.68
N GLU A 43 -4.67 -5.26 16.80
CA GLU A 43 -3.20 -5.24 16.83
C GLU A 43 -2.66 -6.00 18.04
N ASP A 44 -3.27 -5.84 19.22
CA ASP A 44 -2.88 -6.59 20.40
C ASP A 44 -3.18 -8.08 20.28
N HIS A 45 -4.31 -8.44 19.68
CA HIS A 45 -4.68 -9.84 19.47
C HIS A 45 -3.76 -10.56 18.47
N PHE A 46 -3.52 -9.95 17.31
CA PHE A 46 -2.71 -10.54 16.24
C PHE A 46 -1.22 -10.26 16.39
N LYS A 47 -0.84 -9.37 17.30
CA LYS A 47 0.55 -8.90 17.49
C LYS A 47 1.18 -8.38 16.19
N ASP A 48 0.36 -7.77 15.33
CA ASP A 48 0.79 -7.23 14.04
C ASP A 48 -0.18 -6.16 13.53
N MET A 49 0.29 -5.29 12.64
CA MET A 49 -0.50 -4.26 11.98
C MET A 49 -1.60 -4.89 11.13
N GLN A 50 -2.82 -4.36 11.27
CA GLN A 50 -4.00 -4.87 10.59
C GLN A 50 -4.51 -3.90 9.53
N ASP A 51 -4.85 -4.44 8.37
CA ASP A 51 -5.61 -3.78 7.31
C ASP A 51 -7.10 -4.03 7.58
N ILE A 52 -7.84 -2.96 7.83
CA ILE A 52 -9.23 -3.00 8.29
C ILE A 52 -10.15 -2.44 7.22
N GLU A 53 -11.18 -3.19 6.85
CA GLU A 53 -12.28 -2.70 6.03
C GLU A 53 -13.52 -2.48 6.90
N PHE A 54 -14.11 -1.30 6.80
CA PHE A 54 -15.31 -0.94 7.56
C PHE A 54 -16.26 -0.08 6.74
N THR A 55 -17.49 0.06 7.21
CA THR A 55 -18.46 1.03 6.71
C THR A 55 -19.17 1.72 7.86
N ILE A 56 -19.77 2.87 7.58
CA ILE A 56 -20.59 3.62 8.53
C ILE A 56 -21.97 3.77 7.92
N GLN A 57 -22.97 3.29 8.63
CA GLN A 57 -24.36 3.44 8.24
C GLN A 57 -25.18 3.94 9.43
N ASP A 58 -25.94 5.01 9.21
CA ASP A 58 -26.80 5.64 10.24
C ASP A 58 -26.02 5.98 11.53
N GLY A 59 -24.79 6.48 11.38
CA GLY A 59 -23.91 6.84 12.48
C GLY A 59 -23.28 5.65 13.22
N LYS A 60 -23.52 4.44 12.79
CA LYS A 60 -22.98 3.21 13.38
C LYS A 60 -21.84 2.63 12.55
N LEU A 61 -20.75 2.23 13.24
CA LEU A 61 -19.62 1.53 12.63
C LEU A 61 -19.94 0.05 12.39
N TRP A 62 -19.54 -0.45 11.24
CA TRP A 62 -19.64 -1.87 10.88
C TRP A 62 -18.29 -2.36 10.36
N MET A 63 -17.72 -3.33 11.06
CA MET A 63 -16.51 -4.02 10.61
C MET A 63 -16.88 -5.02 9.51
N LEU A 64 -16.16 -4.96 8.39
CA LEU A 64 -16.39 -5.85 7.24
C LEU A 64 -15.32 -6.92 7.13
N GLN A 65 -14.05 -6.53 7.28
CA GLN A 65 -12.92 -7.44 7.16
C GLN A 65 -11.71 -6.89 7.91
N CYS A 66 -10.88 -7.80 8.47
CA CYS A 66 -9.50 -7.48 8.84
C CYS A 66 -8.55 -8.54 8.28
N ARG A 67 -7.31 -8.13 8.03
CA ARG A 67 -6.23 -9.00 7.56
C ARG A 67 -4.88 -8.39 7.93
N ILE A 68 -3.83 -9.19 7.91
CA ILE A 68 -2.47 -8.68 8.11
C ILE A 68 -2.17 -7.65 7.02
N GLY A 69 -1.76 -6.46 7.44
CA GLY A 69 -1.47 -5.35 6.53
C GLY A 69 -0.27 -5.65 5.63
N LYS A 70 -0.47 -5.49 4.33
CA LYS A 70 0.61 -5.59 3.35
C LYS A 70 1.53 -4.39 3.44
N ARG A 71 2.85 -4.62 3.38
CA ARG A 71 3.86 -3.59 3.60
C ARG A 71 5.08 -3.77 2.69
N THR A 72 5.72 -2.67 2.35
CA THR A 72 7.01 -2.66 1.66
C THR A 72 8.15 -2.99 2.62
N GLY A 73 9.37 -3.22 2.10
CA GLY A 73 10.51 -3.56 2.94
C GLY A 73 10.82 -2.52 4.01
N LEU A 74 10.88 -1.23 3.63
CA LEU A 74 11.11 -0.15 4.59
C LEU A 74 9.97 -0.03 5.62
N ALA A 75 8.71 -0.16 5.17
CA ALA A 75 7.57 -0.15 6.08
C ALA A 75 7.61 -1.34 7.06
N ALA A 76 8.01 -2.53 6.60
CA ALA A 76 8.17 -3.70 7.46
C ALA A 76 9.21 -3.47 8.57
N LEU A 77 10.34 -2.82 8.22
CA LEU A 77 11.38 -2.48 9.19
C LEU A 77 10.87 -1.48 10.23
N ASN A 78 10.29 -0.36 9.78
CA ASN A 78 9.77 0.68 10.67
C ASN A 78 8.69 0.12 11.61
N MET A 79 7.72 -0.62 11.07
CA MET A 79 6.66 -1.25 11.88
C MET A 79 7.22 -2.25 12.89
N ALA A 80 8.25 -3.03 12.53
CA ALA A 80 8.87 -3.95 13.46
C ALA A 80 9.55 -3.21 14.62
N MET A 81 10.21 -2.06 14.34
CA MET A 81 10.81 -1.22 15.36
C MET A 81 9.76 -0.59 16.27
N ASP A 82 8.71 0.00 15.69
CA ASP A 82 7.61 0.60 16.46
C ASP A 82 6.95 -0.44 17.38
N MET A 83 6.70 -1.66 16.89
CA MET A 83 6.13 -2.74 17.70
C MET A 83 7.04 -3.22 18.84
N ILE A 84 8.39 -3.12 18.70
CA ILE A 84 9.32 -3.37 19.79
C ILE A 84 9.22 -2.26 20.83
N GLU A 85 9.25 -1.00 20.40
CA GLU A 85 9.15 0.17 21.29
C GLU A 85 7.83 0.19 22.09
N GLU A 86 6.74 -0.23 21.47
CA GLU A 86 5.43 -0.38 22.11
C GLU A 86 5.32 -1.64 23.00
N GLY A 87 6.34 -2.51 23.00
CA GLY A 87 6.34 -3.75 23.77
C GLY A 87 5.37 -4.82 23.24
N MET A 88 4.92 -4.68 21.99
CA MET A 88 3.99 -5.61 21.36
C MET A 88 4.66 -6.93 20.96
N ILE A 89 5.92 -6.86 20.50
CA ILE A 89 6.74 -8.01 20.11
C ILE A 89 8.17 -7.86 20.67
N ASP A 90 8.91 -8.96 20.75
CA ASP A 90 10.33 -8.95 21.10
C ASP A 90 11.24 -8.77 19.86
N GLU A 91 12.51 -8.43 20.08
CA GLU A 91 13.51 -8.24 19.03
C GLU A 91 13.66 -9.47 18.13
N LYS A 92 13.62 -10.67 18.71
CA LYS A 92 13.73 -11.92 17.97
C LYS A 92 12.58 -12.08 16.98
N THR A 93 11.36 -11.81 17.43
CA THR A 93 10.16 -11.84 16.58
C THR A 93 10.25 -10.80 15.46
N ALA A 94 10.71 -9.59 15.76
CA ALA A 94 10.92 -8.53 14.79
C ALA A 94 11.90 -8.95 13.67
N VAL A 95 13.07 -9.49 14.04
CA VAL A 95 14.07 -9.99 13.08
C VAL A 95 13.50 -11.12 12.21
N MET A 96 12.71 -12.02 12.78
CA MET A 96 12.09 -13.12 12.02
C MET A 96 11.01 -12.66 11.03
N ARG A 97 10.41 -11.48 11.24
CA ARG A 97 9.36 -10.92 10.38
C ARG A 97 9.87 -10.14 9.18
N VAL A 98 11.10 -9.60 9.27
CA VAL A 98 11.72 -8.82 8.18
C VAL A 98 12.64 -9.73 7.38
N SER A 99 12.27 -10.00 6.13
CA SER A 99 13.11 -10.85 5.27
C SER A 99 14.32 -10.06 4.73
N PRO A 100 15.49 -10.71 4.52
CA PRO A 100 16.65 -10.04 3.93
C PRO A 100 16.37 -9.36 2.59
N ALA A 101 15.48 -9.92 1.77
CA ALA A 101 15.09 -9.33 0.49
C ALA A 101 14.35 -7.98 0.64
N GLN A 102 13.75 -7.71 1.80
CA GLN A 102 13.09 -6.44 2.10
C GLN A 102 14.08 -5.34 2.53
N LEU A 103 15.32 -5.71 2.83
CA LEU A 103 16.38 -4.79 3.26
C LEU A 103 17.27 -4.34 2.10
N ASP A 104 17.09 -4.89 0.89
CA ASP A 104 17.89 -4.52 -0.27
C ASP A 104 17.40 -3.17 -0.83
N PRO A 105 18.18 -2.07 -0.67
CA PRO A 105 17.79 -0.79 -1.23
C PRO A 105 17.90 -0.87 -2.75
N ALA A 106 16.77 -0.73 -3.44
CA ALA A 106 16.79 -0.50 -4.88
C ALA A 106 17.69 0.70 -5.18
N SER A 107 18.79 0.51 -5.90
CA SER A 107 19.75 1.55 -6.23
C SER A 107 19.06 2.63 -7.09
N GLU A 108 18.72 3.76 -6.49
CA GLU A 108 18.15 4.91 -7.19
C GLU A 108 19.21 5.53 -8.09
N LYS A 109 19.10 5.28 -9.38
CA LYS A 109 19.87 6.05 -10.38
C LYS A 109 19.20 7.40 -10.58
N LYS A 110 19.97 8.49 -10.50
CA LYS A 110 19.51 9.85 -10.85
C LYS A 110 19.09 9.87 -12.32
N ALA A 111 17.78 9.92 -12.57
CA ALA A 111 17.19 10.02 -13.90
C ALA A 111 16.50 11.39 -14.08
N LYS A 112 16.32 11.84 -15.34
CA LYS A 112 15.51 13.01 -15.64
C LYS A 112 14.06 12.70 -15.33
N VAL A 113 13.45 13.46 -14.42
CA VAL A 113 12.02 13.35 -14.12
C VAL A 113 11.21 13.85 -15.32
N VAL A 114 10.41 12.98 -15.93
CA VAL A 114 9.51 13.29 -17.05
C VAL A 114 8.10 13.61 -16.56
N ALA A 115 7.64 12.87 -15.53
CA ALA A 115 6.36 13.08 -14.89
C ALA A 115 6.46 12.66 -13.43
N ALA A 116 5.54 13.15 -12.61
CA ALA A 116 5.38 12.75 -11.21
C ALA A 116 3.95 12.26 -10.98
N GLY A 117 3.80 11.31 -10.07
CA GLY A 117 2.51 10.75 -9.69
C GLY A 117 2.47 10.39 -8.21
N LEU A 118 1.32 9.89 -7.76
CA LEU A 118 1.14 9.44 -6.39
C LEU A 118 1.96 8.16 -6.14
N PRO A 119 2.92 8.14 -5.20
CA PRO A 119 3.74 6.96 -4.92
C PRO A 119 2.91 5.90 -4.18
N ALA A 120 2.18 5.09 -4.94
CA ALA A 120 1.26 4.10 -4.39
C ALA A 120 1.98 2.87 -3.80
N SER A 121 3.13 2.51 -4.35
CA SER A 121 4.04 1.51 -3.78
C SER A 121 5.49 1.92 -4.11
N PRO A 122 6.35 2.12 -3.10
CA PRO A 122 7.71 2.57 -3.32
C PRO A 122 8.57 1.50 -4.00
N GLY A 123 9.67 1.94 -4.60
CA GLY A 123 10.63 1.09 -5.28
C GLY A 123 11.18 1.74 -6.55
N GLY A 124 12.09 1.07 -7.20
CA GLY A 124 12.64 1.45 -8.51
C GLY A 124 12.32 0.37 -9.54
N ALA A 125 11.86 0.76 -10.71
CA ALA A 125 11.65 -0.15 -11.82
C ALA A 125 12.18 0.46 -13.12
N VAL A 126 12.81 -0.35 -13.93
CA VAL A 126 13.33 0.03 -15.26
C VAL A 126 12.86 -0.98 -16.29
N GLY A 127 12.30 -0.51 -17.38
CA GLY A 127 11.84 -1.40 -18.44
C GLY A 127 11.18 -0.66 -19.60
N LYS A 128 10.84 -1.40 -20.64
CA LYS A 128 10.08 -0.89 -21.79
C LYS A 128 8.62 -0.66 -21.37
N ILE A 129 8.01 0.40 -21.86
CA ILE A 129 6.60 0.66 -21.64
C ILE A 129 5.75 -0.32 -22.44
N VAL A 130 4.79 -0.94 -21.78
CA VAL A 130 3.75 -1.80 -22.37
C VAL A 130 2.37 -1.41 -21.84
N PHE A 131 1.34 -1.58 -22.66
CA PHE A 131 0.00 -1.09 -22.35
C PHE A 131 -1.02 -2.21 -22.11
N THR A 132 -0.62 -3.47 -22.26
CA THR A 132 -1.49 -4.64 -22.03
C THR A 132 -0.79 -5.70 -21.20
N SER A 133 -1.57 -6.49 -20.48
CA SER A 133 -1.08 -7.62 -19.69
C SER A 133 -0.39 -8.67 -20.56
N GLU A 134 -0.93 -8.95 -21.74
CA GLU A 134 -0.36 -9.91 -22.69
C GLU A 134 1.02 -9.46 -23.18
N ALA A 135 1.19 -8.16 -23.46
CA ALA A 135 2.47 -7.59 -23.87
C ALA A 135 3.51 -7.69 -22.76
N ALA A 136 3.12 -7.45 -21.50
CA ALA A 136 3.99 -7.60 -20.34
C ALA A 136 4.45 -9.06 -20.17
N MET A 137 3.52 -10.01 -20.25
CA MET A 137 3.83 -11.44 -20.17
C MET A 137 4.70 -11.92 -21.32
N ALA A 138 4.41 -11.49 -22.54
CA ALA A 138 5.20 -11.86 -23.73
C ALA A 138 6.64 -11.32 -23.66
N ALA A 139 6.83 -10.12 -23.13
CA ALA A 139 8.14 -9.53 -22.91
C ALA A 139 8.90 -10.28 -21.79
N ALA A 140 8.24 -10.58 -20.69
CA ALA A 140 8.82 -11.34 -19.58
C ALA A 140 9.27 -12.75 -20.02
N ALA A 141 8.51 -13.42 -20.89
CA ALA A 141 8.89 -14.70 -21.48
C ALA A 141 10.20 -14.63 -22.31
N LYS A 142 10.56 -13.43 -22.80
CA LYS A 142 11.82 -13.15 -23.52
C LYS A 142 12.92 -12.62 -22.59
N GLY A 143 12.67 -12.53 -21.28
CA GLY A 143 13.62 -11.94 -20.32
C GLY A 143 13.70 -10.42 -20.39
N GLU A 144 12.73 -9.74 -21.02
CA GLU A 144 12.68 -8.29 -21.13
C GLU A 144 11.92 -7.68 -19.95
N SER A 145 12.53 -6.67 -19.32
CA SER A 145 11.88 -5.90 -18.24
C SER A 145 10.91 -4.87 -18.82
N THR A 146 9.72 -4.76 -18.21
CA THR A 146 8.66 -3.84 -18.67
C THR A 146 8.06 -3.04 -17.55
N ILE A 147 7.49 -1.87 -17.89
CA ILE A 147 6.60 -1.08 -17.06
C ILE A 147 5.20 -1.19 -17.68
N LEU A 148 4.26 -1.77 -16.93
CA LEU A 148 2.87 -1.87 -17.36
C LEU A 148 2.17 -0.54 -17.09
N VAL A 149 1.67 0.08 -18.17
CA VAL A 149 0.94 1.37 -18.11
C VAL A 149 -0.52 1.12 -18.43
N ARG A 150 -1.41 1.51 -17.51
CA ARG A 150 -2.87 1.35 -17.67
C ARG A 150 -3.61 2.63 -17.29
N GLU A 151 -4.84 2.81 -17.73
CA GLU A 151 -5.71 3.83 -17.13
C GLU A 151 -6.00 3.48 -15.66
N GLU A 152 -6.43 2.27 -15.43
CA GLU A 152 -6.60 1.62 -14.13
C GLU A 152 -6.39 0.11 -14.33
N THR A 153 -6.09 -0.62 -13.26
CA THR A 153 -5.94 -2.08 -13.32
C THR A 153 -7.17 -2.78 -12.79
N SER A 154 -7.46 -3.94 -13.37
CA SER A 154 -8.51 -4.86 -12.94
C SER A 154 -7.92 -6.20 -12.48
N PRO A 155 -8.72 -7.11 -11.87
CA PRO A 155 -8.25 -8.46 -11.57
C PRO A 155 -7.73 -9.24 -12.78
N GLU A 156 -8.17 -8.91 -13.99
CA GLU A 156 -7.70 -9.53 -15.23
C GLU A 156 -6.28 -9.11 -15.60
N ASP A 157 -5.79 -7.99 -15.08
CA ASP A 157 -4.44 -7.48 -15.30
C ASP A 157 -3.38 -8.13 -14.38
N VAL A 158 -3.77 -8.96 -13.42
CA VAL A 158 -2.90 -9.48 -12.35
C VAL A 158 -1.65 -10.19 -12.89
N GLU A 159 -1.79 -11.02 -13.93
CA GLU A 159 -0.65 -11.74 -14.52
C GLU A 159 0.33 -10.78 -15.23
N GLY A 160 -0.18 -9.79 -15.95
CA GLY A 160 0.64 -8.74 -16.56
C GLY A 160 1.33 -7.85 -15.52
N MET A 161 0.61 -7.47 -14.46
CA MET A 161 1.18 -6.74 -13.33
C MET A 161 2.28 -7.55 -12.64
N ARG A 162 2.11 -8.86 -12.53
CA ARG A 162 3.11 -9.77 -11.96
C ARG A 162 4.34 -9.89 -12.81
N ALA A 163 4.17 -9.95 -14.14
CA ALA A 163 5.26 -10.06 -15.12
C ALA A 163 6.07 -8.77 -15.25
N ALA A 164 5.43 -7.60 -15.13
CA ALA A 164 6.08 -6.29 -15.23
C ALA A 164 7.00 -6.00 -14.03
N ALA A 165 8.07 -5.23 -14.26
CA ALA A 165 8.95 -4.74 -13.20
C ALA A 165 8.32 -3.62 -12.37
N GLY A 166 7.45 -2.81 -12.98
CA GLY A 166 6.71 -1.74 -12.31
C GLY A 166 5.36 -1.47 -12.97
N ILE A 167 4.51 -0.74 -12.27
CA ILE A 167 3.15 -0.43 -12.67
C ILE A 167 2.95 1.08 -12.62
N LEU A 168 2.38 1.64 -13.68
CA LEU A 168 1.99 3.03 -13.76
C LEU A 168 0.51 3.11 -14.15
N THR A 169 -0.30 3.82 -13.36
CA THR A 169 -1.70 4.02 -13.66
C THR A 169 -2.04 5.50 -13.82
N GLN A 170 -2.95 5.82 -14.75
CA GLN A 170 -3.45 7.17 -14.92
C GLN A 170 -4.45 7.53 -13.82
N ARG A 171 -5.22 6.55 -13.35
CA ARG A 171 -6.28 6.69 -12.34
C ARG A 171 -6.07 5.71 -11.21
N GLY A 172 -6.43 6.14 -10.03
CA GLY A 172 -6.38 5.36 -8.81
C GLY A 172 -5.83 6.16 -7.65
N GLY A 173 -6.08 5.67 -6.46
CA GLY A 173 -5.54 6.22 -5.22
C GLY A 173 -4.72 5.17 -4.48
N MET A 174 -4.31 5.49 -3.26
CA MET A 174 -3.54 4.59 -2.39
C MET A 174 -4.25 3.26 -2.07
N THR A 175 -5.56 3.20 -2.25
CA THR A 175 -6.40 2.01 -2.03
C THR A 175 -6.89 1.37 -3.33
N SER A 176 -6.34 1.77 -4.49
CA SER A 176 -6.67 1.17 -5.78
C SER A 176 -6.20 -0.29 -5.88
N HIS A 177 -6.80 -1.04 -6.78
CA HIS A 177 -6.37 -2.42 -7.08
C HIS A 177 -4.87 -2.48 -7.43
N ALA A 178 -4.37 -1.55 -8.28
CA ALA A 178 -2.96 -1.46 -8.60
C ALA A 178 -2.08 -1.26 -7.36
N ALA A 179 -2.44 -0.32 -6.50
CA ALA A 179 -1.70 0.00 -5.28
C ALA A 179 -1.64 -1.18 -4.30
N LEU A 180 -2.77 -1.85 -4.06
CA LEU A 180 -2.86 -2.97 -3.13
C LEU A 180 -2.05 -4.18 -3.62
N VAL A 181 -2.20 -4.54 -4.89
CA VAL A 181 -1.50 -5.67 -5.49
C VAL A 181 0.00 -5.40 -5.55
N ALA A 182 0.41 -4.19 -5.99
CA ALA A 182 1.82 -3.81 -6.07
C ALA A 182 2.52 -3.87 -4.71
N ARG A 183 1.90 -3.33 -3.66
CA ARG A 183 2.43 -3.43 -2.28
C ARG A 183 2.53 -4.88 -1.81
N GLY A 184 1.55 -5.71 -2.13
CA GLY A 184 1.57 -7.13 -1.79
C GLY A 184 2.74 -7.89 -2.38
N TRP A 185 3.30 -7.41 -3.49
CA TRP A 185 4.45 -8.02 -4.17
C TRP A 185 5.75 -7.23 -4.03
N GLY A 186 5.73 -6.09 -3.35
CA GLY A 186 6.88 -5.19 -3.26
C GLY A 186 7.27 -4.56 -4.60
N LYS A 187 6.31 -4.38 -5.52
CA LYS A 187 6.55 -3.76 -6.83
C LYS A 187 6.32 -2.27 -6.79
N CYS A 188 7.18 -1.52 -7.49
CA CYS A 188 6.99 -0.09 -7.72
C CYS A 188 5.64 0.17 -8.41
N CYS A 189 4.86 1.11 -7.87
CA CYS A 189 3.58 1.53 -8.45
C CYS A 189 3.35 3.03 -8.25
N ILE A 190 2.99 3.69 -9.34
CA ILE A 190 2.63 5.12 -9.39
C ILE A 190 1.25 5.26 -10.04
#